data_50fb868268bafed894974956bbfcfd22
#
_entry.id   50fb868268bafed894974956bbfcfd22
#
_cell.length_a   1.000
_cell.length_b   1.000
_cell.length_c   1.000
_cell.angle_alpha   90.00
_cell.angle_beta   90.00
_cell.angle_gamma   90.00
#
_symmetry.space_group_name_H-M   'P 1'
#
loop_
_entity.id
_entity.type
_entity.pdbx_description
1 polymer ?
#
loop_
_entity_poly.entity_id
_entity_poly.type
_entity_poly.pdbx_seq_one_letter_code
_entity_poly.pdbx_strand_id
1 'polypeptide(L)'
;MTREENGEFQVWETMRPREFKHDGMYVTVPDNWSFVPSGDPGLTRRLKASGECWIVVYKRKNRIESKGLWTEASRIKQIKAELEEERSSPEYIKKLEAARRARIAKQDAYVVEFRQAVVDFLNFAPCYEEMAWDIADAVTDQSVPVGSGTVARTERIPVEKRAEAAVIAWMRHQTTAYDKMHIARIRGERRNVRRELATQSRTLLEKYRNGEPVDPETCPLAKALK
;
A
#
# COMPACT_ATOMS: atom_id res chain seq x y z
N MET A 1 -2.81 -4.81 29.07
CA MET A 1 -4.19 -4.29 29.14
C MET A 1 -4.96 -4.94 28.02
N THR A 2 -5.75 -5.95 28.36
CA THR A 2 -6.64 -6.72 27.49
C THR A 2 -7.81 -5.83 27.08
N ARG A 3 -8.02 -5.64 25.78
CA ARG A 3 -9.21 -4.94 25.26
C ARG A 3 -10.43 -5.86 25.41
N GLU A 4 -11.03 -5.82 26.57
CA GLU A 4 -12.41 -6.26 26.80
C GLU A 4 -13.38 -5.13 26.45
N GLU A 5 -13.52 -4.82 25.17
CA GLU A 5 -14.58 -3.94 24.72
C GLU A 5 -15.44 -4.74 23.71
N ASN A 6 -16.68 -5.02 24.09
CA ASN A 6 -17.75 -5.68 23.33
C ASN A 6 -17.80 -7.22 23.32
N GLY A 7 -17.42 -7.95 24.38
CA GLY A 7 -17.55 -9.40 24.40
C GLY A 7 -16.69 -10.14 23.37
N GLU A 8 -15.71 -9.47 22.78
CA GLU A 8 -14.75 -10.05 21.84
C GLU A 8 -13.49 -10.49 22.57
N PHE A 9 -13.15 -11.77 22.55
CA PHE A 9 -11.86 -12.18 23.07
C PHE A 9 -11.05 -13.01 22.08
N GLN A 10 -9.74 -12.86 22.14
CA GLN A 10 -8.81 -13.52 21.24
C GLN A 10 -8.47 -14.91 21.76
N VAL A 11 -8.51 -15.89 20.88
CA VAL A 11 -8.20 -17.27 21.18
C VAL A 11 -7.16 -17.84 20.24
N TRP A 12 -6.30 -18.69 20.76
CA TRP A 12 -5.23 -19.35 20.02
C TRP A 12 -5.59 -20.82 19.79
N GLU A 13 -5.34 -21.34 18.59
CA GLU A 13 -5.59 -22.74 18.25
C GLU A 13 -4.78 -23.68 19.13
N THR A 14 -5.37 -24.83 19.46
CA THR A 14 -4.71 -25.97 20.09
C THR A 14 -4.65 -27.17 19.14
N MET A 15 -4.10 -28.29 19.59
CA MET A 15 -4.10 -29.54 18.81
C MET A 15 -5.48 -30.22 18.76
N ARG A 16 -6.40 -29.83 19.63
CA ARG A 16 -7.74 -30.42 19.71
C ARG A 16 -8.75 -29.58 18.95
N PRO A 17 -9.62 -30.18 18.14
CA PRO A 17 -10.68 -29.45 17.46
C PRO A 17 -11.63 -28.82 18.49
N ARG A 18 -12.07 -27.58 18.22
CA ARG A 18 -12.97 -26.77 19.06
C ARG A 18 -12.42 -26.40 20.46
N GLU A 19 -11.17 -26.73 20.77
CA GLU A 19 -10.47 -26.29 21.98
C GLU A 19 -9.47 -25.20 21.61
N PHE A 20 -9.49 -24.12 22.34
CA PHE A 20 -8.64 -22.95 22.12
C PHE A 20 -7.96 -22.55 23.44
N LYS A 21 -6.93 -21.71 23.35
CA LYS A 21 -6.25 -21.14 24.49
C LYS A 21 -6.52 -19.65 24.58
N HIS A 22 -7.03 -19.18 25.71
CA HIS A 22 -7.26 -17.77 26.04
C HIS A 22 -6.57 -17.48 27.39
N ASP A 23 -5.66 -16.50 27.42
CA ASP A 23 -4.91 -16.07 28.62
C ASP A 23 -4.34 -17.21 29.45
N GLY A 24 -3.84 -18.25 28.78
CA GLY A 24 -3.24 -19.42 29.43
C GLY A 24 -4.20 -20.56 29.78
N MET A 25 -5.50 -20.33 29.77
CA MET A 25 -6.55 -21.32 30.04
C MET A 25 -7.07 -21.93 28.74
N TYR A 26 -7.51 -23.19 28.83
CA TYR A 26 -8.19 -23.86 27.73
C TYR A 26 -9.68 -23.59 27.80
N VAL A 27 -10.25 -23.24 26.65
CA VAL A 27 -11.67 -22.95 26.46
C VAL A 27 -12.22 -23.78 25.31
N THR A 28 -13.43 -24.32 25.46
CA THR A 28 -14.10 -25.11 24.42
C THR A 28 -15.21 -24.30 23.79
N VAL A 29 -15.27 -24.30 22.48
CA VAL A 29 -16.31 -23.60 21.72
C VAL A 29 -17.68 -24.21 22.01
N PRO A 30 -18.70 -23.42 22.35
CA PRO A 30 -20.07 -23.90 22.54
C PRO A 30 -20.60 -24.69 21.32
N ASP A 31 -21.38 -25.75 21.55
CA ASP A 31 -21.83 -26.64 20.47
C ASP A 31 -22.67 -25.96 19.41
N ASN A 32 -23.43 -24.95 19.79
CA ASN A 32 -24.27 -24.15 18.90
C ASN A 32 -23.50 -23.08 18.13
N TRP A 33 -22.17 -22.98 18.29
CA TRP A 33 -21.33 -22.02 17.58
C TRP A 33 -20.71 -22.61 16.31
N SER A 34 -20.52 -21.76 15.31
CA SER A 34 -19.87 -22.10 14.05
C SER A 34 -18.75 -21.11 13.72
N PHE A 35 -17.81 -21.57 12.92
CA PHE A 35 -16.66 -20.78 12.48
C PHE A 35 -16.96 -20.00 11.22
N VAL A 36 -16.57 -18.72 11.21
CA VAL A 36 -16.59 -17.85 10.05
C VAL A 36 -15.16 -17.46 9.71
N PRO A 37 -14.63 -17.84 8.54
CA PRO A 37 -13.29 -17.45 8.12
C PRO A 37 -13.20 -15.95 7.89
N SER A 38 -11.99 -15.39 8.05
CA SER A 38 -11.72 -14.01 7.64
C SER A 38 -11.82 -13.88 6.11
N GLY A 39 -12.25 -12.70 5.62
CA GLY A 39 -12.39 -12.44 4.17
C GLY A 39 -13.59 -11.58 3.82
N ASP A 40 -14.64 -11.59 4.64
CA ASP A 40 -15.78 -10.68 4.50
C ASP A 40 -15.83 -9.67 5.67
N PRO A 41 -15.29 -8.44 5.48
CA PRO A 41 -15.30 -7.42 6.52
C PRO A 41 -16.71 -6.95 6.93
N GLY A 42 -17.66 -6.99 6.00
CA GLY A 42 -19.07 -6.63 6.27
C GLY A 42 -19.73 -7.61 7.24
N LEU A 43 -19.60 -8.89 6.94
CA LEU A 43 -20.10 -9.96 7.81
C LEU A 43 -19.40 -9.94 9.16
N THR A 44 -18.07 -9.93 9.18
CA THR A 44 -17.28 -9.96 10.41
C THR A 44 -17.61 -8.80 11.34
N ARG A 45 -17.76 -7.57 10.80
CA ARG A 45 -18.11 -6.38 11.59
C ARG A 45 -19.49 -6.51 12.23
N ARG A 46 -20.49 -6.98 11.49
CA ARG A 46 -21.85 -7.15 12.00
C ARG A 46 -21.93 -8.26 13.06
N LEU A 47 -21.25 -9.38 12.83
CA LEU A 47 -21.17 -10.46 13.82
C LEU A 47 -20.56 -9.98 15.13
N LYS A 48 -19.47 -9.21 15.07
CA LYS A 48 -18.83 -8.61 16.23
C LYS A 48 -19.70 -7.61 16.97
N ALA A 49 -20.50 -6.83 16.24
CA ALA A 49 -21.42 -5.85 16.81
C ALA A 49 -22.69 -6.48 17.38
N SER A 50 -23.06 -7.69 16.95
CA SER A 50 -24.33 -8.34 17.32
C SER A 50 -24.25 -9.18 18.58
N GLY A 51 -23.09 -9.39 19.17
CA GLY A 51 -22.93 -10.12 20.42
C GLY A 51 -21.60 -10.88 20.54
N GLU A 52 -21.55 -11.84 21.44
CA GLU A 52 -20.33 -12.54 21.79
C GLU A 52 -19.72 -13.29 20.61
N CYS A 53 -18.39 -13.15 20.47
CA CYS A 53 -17.60 -13.86 19.47
C CYS A 53 -16.17 -14.08 19.95
N TRP A 54 -15.57 -15.17 19.50
CA TRP A 54 -14.18 -15.52 19.78
C TRP A 54 -13.34 -15.34 18.52
N ILE A 55 -12.35 -14.46 18.57
CA ILE A 55 -11.47 -14.17 17.42
C ILE A 55 -10.31 -15.16 17.45
N VAL A 56 -10.23 -16.03 16.46
CA VAL A 56 -9.11 -16.97 16.31
C VAL A 56 -7.94 -16.22 15.71
N VAL A 57 -6.85 -16.14 16.48
CA VAL A 57 -5.64 -15.43 16.08
C VAL A 57 -4.45 -16.36 15.91
N TYR A 58 -3.50 -15.93 15.08
CA TYR A 58 -2.22 -16.60 14.91
C TYR A 58 -1.10 -15.57 14.73
N LYS A 59 0.12 -15.97 15.03
CA LYS A 59 1.29 -15.11 14.87
C LYS A 59 1.91 -15.32 13.50
N ARG A 60 2.05 -14.24 12.73
CA ARG A 60 2.77 -14.23 11.47
C ARG A 60 3.90 -13.22 11.54
N LYS A 61 5.14 -13.72 11.61
CA LYS A 61 6.33 -12.88 11.88
C LYS A 61 6.13 -12.07 13.16
N ASN A 62 6.11 -10.75 13.07
CA ASN A 62 5.93 -9.84 14.22
C ASN A 62 4.49 -9.28 14.35
N ARG A 63 3.51 -9.88 13.66
CA ARG A 63 2.11 -9.43 13.67
C ARG A 63 1.20 -10.55 14.16
N ILE A 64 0.14 -10.17 14.84
CA ILE A 64 -0.98 -11.04 15.16
C ILE A 64 -2.04 -10.80 14.10
N GLU A 65 -2.44 -11.87 13.42
CA GLU A 65 -3.45 -11.85 12.36
C GLU A 65 -4.63 -12.75 12.77
N SER A 66 -5.84 -12.43 12.28
CA SER A 66 -7.04 -13.24 12.54
C SER A 66 -7.28 -14.23 11.41
N LYS A 67 -7.55 -15.49 11.75
CA LYS A 67 -8.03 -16.52 10.82
C LYS A 67 -9.53 -16.41 10.58
N GLY A 68 -10.26 -15.90 11.55
CA GLY A 68 -11.72 -15.84 11.54
C GLY A 68 -12.27 -15.70 12.94
N LEU A 69 -13.55 -15.98 13.11
CA LEU A 69 -14.20 -15.93 14.40
C LEU A 69 -15.20 -17.07 14.59
N TRP A 70 -15.38 -17.46 15.85
CA TRP A 70 -16.47 -18.33 16.30
C TRP A 70 -17.57 -17.48 16.90
N THR A 71 -18.82 -17.81 16.58
CA THR A 71 -20.01 -17.21 17.19
C THR A 71 -21.21 -18.12 16.93
N GLU A 72 -22.36 -17.78 17.48
CA GLU A 72 -23.58 -18.56 17.37
C GLU A 72 -24.04 -18.78 15.92
N ALA A 73 -24.32 -20.04 15.56
CA ALA A 73 -24.66 -20.44 14.18
C ALA A 73 -25.94 -19.78 13.65
N SER A 74 -26.93 -19.60 14.52
CA SER A 74 -28.19 -18.89 14.19
C SER A 74 -27.94 -17.45 13.77
N ARG A 75 -27.09 -16.74 14.51
CA ARG A 75 -26.70 -15.36 14.25
C ARG A 75 -25.94 -15.21 12.92
N ILE A 76 -25.02 -16.16 12.63
CA ILE A 76 -24.31 -16.20 11.36
C ILE A 76 -25.31 -16.32 10.20
N LYS A 77 -26.29 -17.23 10.31
CA LYS A 77 -27.29 -17.46 9.27
C LYS A 77 -28.16 -16.21 9.04
N GLN A 78 -28.61 -15.58 10.12
CA GLN A 78 -29.42 -14.37 10.06
C GLN A 78 -28.65 -13.23 9.37
N ILE A 79 -27.46 -12.90 9.86
CA ILE A 79 -26.67 -11.76 9.34
C ILE A 79 -26.22 -12.01 7.90
N LYS A 80 -25.96 -13.26 7.52
CA LYS A 80 -25.65 -13.60 6.12
C LYS A 80 -26.87 -13.32 5.22
N ALA A 81 -28.06 -13.72 5.63
CA ALA A 81 -29.28 -13.48 4.86
C ALA A 81 -29.57 -11.97 4.70
N GLU A 82 -29.44 -11.19 5.78
CA GLU A 82 -29.61 -9.73 5.75
C GLU A 82 -28.58 -9.06 4.82
N LEU A 83 -27.32 -9.51 4.85
CA LEU A 83 -26.26 -8.99 3.97
C LEU A 83 -26.47 -9.37 2.50
N GLU A 84 -27.00 -10.54 2.22
CA GLU A 84 -27.29 -11.00 0.86
C GLU A 84 -28.42 -10.19 0.27
N GLU A 85 -29.51 -9.97 1.03
CA GLU A 85 -30.61 -9.09 0.65
C GLU A 85 -30.12 -7.66 0.39
N GLU A 86 -29.33 -7.07 1.32
CA GLU A 86 -28.77 -5.72 1.13
C GLU A 86 -27.90 -5.64 -0.12
N ARG A 87 -27.00 -6.61 -0.33
CA ARG A 87 -26.05 -6.63 -1.45
C ARG A 87 -26.71 -6.85 -2.80
N SER A 88 -27.88 -7.49 -2.82
CA SER A 88 -28.67 -7.69 -4.04
C SER A 88 -29.54 -6.48 -4.39
N SER A 89 -29.68 -5.52 -3.46
CA SER A 89 -30.52 -4.34 -3.69
C SER A 89 -29.94 -3.43 -4.78
N PRO A 90 -30.79 -2.83 -5.64
CA PRO A 90 -30.35 -1.89 -6.68
C PRO A 90 -29.62 -0.67 -6.10
N GLU A 91 -30.02 -0.22 -4.92
CA GLU A 91 -29.40 0.91 -4.22
C GLU A 91 -27.96 0.58 -3.82
N TYR A 92 -27.72 -0.62 -3.31
CA TYR A 92 -26.36 -1.06 -2.94
C TYR A 92 -25.44 -1.15 -4.16
N ILE A 93 -25.96 -1.71 -5.27
CA ILE A 93 -25.20 -1.82 -6.53
C ILE A 93 -24.84 -0.41 -7.04
N LYS A 94 -25.79 0.52 -7.09
CA LYS A 94 -25.55 1.91 -7.49
C LYS A 94 -24.52 2.59 -6.60
N LYS A 95 -24.61 2.39 -5.27
CA LYS A 95 -23.63 2.91 -4.30
C LYS A 95 -22.22 2.35 -4.54
N LEU A 96 -22.10 1.06 -4.82
CA LEU A 96 -20.83 0.40 -5.09
C LEU A 96 -20.18 0.93 -6.38
N GLU A 97 -20.99 1.10 -7.44
CA GLU A 97 -20.53 1.67 -8.71
C GLU A 97 -20.12 3.13 -8.56
N ALA A 98 -20.89 3.94 -7.83
CA ALA A 98 -20.55 5.32 -7.54
C ALA A 98 -19.24 5.42 -6.76
N ALA A 99 -19.05 4.57 -5.74
CA ALA A 99 -17.79 4.50 -4.98
C ALA A 99 -16.61 4.03 -5.84
N ARG A 100 -16.85 3.14 -6.81
CA ARG A 100 -15.82 2.71 -7.77
C ARG A 100 -15.44 3.87 -8.71
N ARG A 101 -16.41 4.57 -9.28
CA ARG A 101 -16.17 5.75 -10.15
C ARG A 101 -15.42 6.85 -9.39
N ALA A 102 -15.83 7.14 -8.16
CA ALA A 102 -15.14 8.14 -7.33
C ALA A 102 -13.68 7.78 -7.04
N ARG A 103 -13.38 6.48 -6.81
CA ARG A 103 -11.99 6.01 -6.61
C ARG A 103 -11.16 6.16 -7.88
N ILE A 104 -11.73 5.83 -9.05
CA ILE A 104 -11.04 5.99 -10.33
C ILE A 104 -10.75 7.48 -10.57
N ALA A 105 -11.76 8.35 -10.45
CA ALA A 105 -11.59 9.80 -10.64
C ALA A 105 -10.55 10.39 -9.67
N LYS A 106 -10.54 9.96 -8.39
CA LYS A 106 -9.51 10.37 -7.43
C LYS A 106 -8.12 9.91 -7.86
N GLN A 107 -8.00 8.70 -8.39
CA GLN A 107 -6.73 8.16 -8.88
C GLN A 107 -6.23 8.95 -10.11
N ASP A 108 -7.11 9.21 -11.07
CA ASP A 108 -6.77 9.95 -12.29
C ASP A 108 -6.33 11.40 -11.97
N ALA A 109 -7.07 12.07 -11.09
CA ALA A 109 -6.70 13.40 -10.62
C ALA A 109 -5.32 13.39 -9.93
N TYR A 110 -5.06 12.36 -9.11
CA TYR A 110 -3.76 12.21 -8.46
C TYR A 110 -2.61 11.96 -9.44
N VAL A 111 -2.85 11.20 -10.52
CA VAL A 111 -1.85 10.97 -11.57
C VAL A 111 -1.44 12.30 -12.20
N VAL A 112 -2.41 13.16 -12.55
CA VAL A 112 -2.16 14.47 -13.13
C VAL A 112 -1.39 15.38 -12.17
N GLU A 113 -1.83 15.45 -10.90
CA GLU A 113 -1.17 16.25 -9.86
C GLU A 113 0.27 15.80 -9.62
N PHE A 114 0.49 14.49 -9.55
CA PHE A 114 1.83 13.92 -9.30
C PHE A 114 2.76 14.16 -10.49
N ARG A 115 2.27 13.98 -11.72
CA ARG A 115 3.01 14.25 -12.95
C ARG A 115 3.47 15.71 -13.01
N GLN A 116 2.57 16.65 -12.71
CA GLN A 116 2.93 18.07 -12.64
C GLN A 116 3.98 18.34 -11.57
N ALA A 117 3.81 17.79 -10.36
CA ALA A 117 4.78 17.94 -9.29
C ALA A 117 6.18 17.39 -9.64
N VAL A 118 6.25 16.37 -10.51
CA VAL A 118 7.53 15.88 -11.04
C VAL A 118 8.15 16.92 -11.97
N VAL A 119 7.40 17.49 -12.90
CA VAL A 119 7.88 18.55 -13.82
C VAL A 119 8.38 19.76 -13.00
N ASP A 120 7.59 20.20 -12.03
CA ASP A 120 7.94 21.32 -11.14
C ASP A 120 9.24 21.03 -10.36
N PHE A 121 9.42 19.81 -9.87
CA PHE A 121 10.67 19.40 -9.19
C PHE A 121 11.86 19.37 -10.16
N LEU A 122 11.68 18.87 -11.37
CA LEU A 122 12.73 18.85 -12.38
C LEU A 122 13.20 20.27 -12.70
N ASN A 123 12.28 21.21 -12.89
CA ASN A 123 12.53 22.64 -13.11
C ASN A 123 13.61 22.86 -14.19
N PHE A 124 13.49 22.16 -15.32
CA PHE A 124 14.47 22.25 -16.41
C PHE A 124 14.35 23.55 -17.18
N ALA A 125 15.46 23.98 -17.79
CA ALA A 125 15.45 25.10 -18.70
C ALA A 125 14.50 24.85 -19.89
N PRO A 126 13.93 25.89 -20.53
CA PRO A 126 12.94 25.73 -21.60
C PRO A 126 13.39 24.86 -22.79
N CYS A 127 14.68 24.82 -23.07
CA CYS A 127 15.25 23.93 -24.10
C CYS A 127 15.15 22.44 -23.80
N TYR A 128 14.83 22.07 -22.56
CA TYR A 128 14.67 20.68 -22.06
C TYR A 128 13.25 20.40 -21.56
N GLU A 129 12.27 21.24 -21.88
CA GLU A 129 10.89 21.09 -21.39
C GLU A 129 10.26 19.75 -21.82
N GLU A 130 10.42 19.37 -23.09
CA GLU A 130 9.92 18.10 -23.62
C GLU A 130 10.50 16.91 -22.83
N MET A 131 11.79 16.91 -22.59
CA MET A 131 12.47 15.90 -21.81
C MET A 131 11.99 15.85 -20.35
N ALA A 132 11.63 16.99 -19.76
CA ALA A 132 11.06 17.03 -18.42
C ALA A 132 9.70 16.30 -18.35
N TRP A 133 8.87 16.46 -19.38
CA TRP A 133 7.61 15.76 -19.51
C TRP A 133 7.79 14.25 -19.71
N ASP A 134 8.73 13.83 -20.56
CA ASP A 134 9.06 12.41 -20.78
C ASP A 134 9.51 11.73 -19.50
N ILE A 135 10.36 12.39 -18.70
CA ILE A 135 10.77 11.90 -17.39
C ILE A 135 9.58 11.84 -16.43
N ALA A 136 8.71 12.85 -16.44
CA ALA A 136 7.55 12.87 -15.59
C ALA A 136 6.59 11.73 -15.90
N ASP A 137 6.41 11.37 -17.16
CA ASP A 137 5.63 10.21 -17.58
C ASP A 137 6.27 8.91 -17.08
N ALA A 138 7.55 8.69 -17.35
CA ALA A 138 8.26 7.49 -16.94
C ALA A 138 8.27 7.29 -15.40
N VAL A 139 8.48 8.36 -14.64
CA VAL A 139 8.45 8.34 -13.17
C VAL A 139 7.05 8.07 -12.64
N THR A 140 6.03 8.66 -13.26
CA THR A 140 4.62 8.50 -12.87
C THR A 140 4.16 7.07 -13.12
N ASP A 141 4.43 6.53 -14.30
CA ASP A 141 4.06 5.16 -14.69
C ASP A 141 4.69 4.11 -13.76
N GLN A 142 5.92 4.33 -13.34
CA GLN A 142 6.58 3.41 -12.39
C GLN A 142 6.09 3.57 -10.95
N SER A 143 5.77 4.79 -10.52
CA SER A 143 5.61 5.11 -9.10
C SER A 143 4.16 5.12 -8.62
N VAL A 144 3.20 5.51 -9.45
CA VAL A 144 1.82 5.77 -9.05
C VAL A 144 0.91 4.53 -9.05
N PRO A 145 1.13 3.45 -9.81
CA PRO A 145 0.24 2.30 -9.81
C PRO A 145 -0.04 1.75 -8.41
N VAL A 146 -1.27 1.28 -8.20
CA VAL A 146 -1.69 0.67 -6.93
C VAL A 146 -0.86 -0.59 -6.68
N GLY A 147 -0.23 -0.66 -5.51
CA GLY A 147 0.64 -1.79 -5.16
C GLY A 147 2.10 -1.62 -5.55
N SER A 148 2.49 -0.50 -6.18
CA SER A 148 3.91 -0.22 -6.51
C SER A 148 4.84 -0.23 -5.29
N GLY A 149 4.29 -0.02 -4.07
CA GLY A 149 5.08 0.03 -2.83
C GLY A 149 6.00 1.26 -2.74
N THR A 150 5.84 2.24 -3.63
CA THR A 150 6.66 3.44 -3.70
C THR A 150 6.19 4.54 -2.75
N VAL A 151 7.06 5.54 -2.52
CA VAL A 151 6.74 6.73 -1.71
C VAL A 151 5.63 7.58 -2.34
N ALA A 152 5.43 7.52 -3.66
CA ALA A 152 4.38 8.23 -4.38
C ALA A 152 2.97 7.96 -3.82
N ARG A 153 2.74 6.80 -3.21
CA ARG A 153 1.46 6.40 -2.62
C ARG A 153 1.28 6.82 -1.15
N THR A 154 2.25 7.48 -0.55
CA THR A 154 2.25 7.80 0.89
C THR A 154 1.56 9.14 1.14
N GLU A 155 0.27 9.15 1.44
CA GLU A 155 -0.56 10.37 1.63
C GLU A 155 -0.07 11.31 2.76
N ARG A 156 0.73 10.80 3.72
CA ARG A 156 1.29 11.61 4.83
C ARG A 156 2.39 12.58 4.41
N ILE A 157 2.93 12.41 3.19
CA ILE A 157 4.01 13.22 2.65
C ILE A 157 3.42 14.13 1.57
N PRO A 158 3.71 15.45 1.55
CA PRO A 158 3.28 16.36 0.48
C PRO A 158 3.67 15.85 -0.91
N VAL A 159 2.86 16.16 -1.94
CA VAL A 159 3.06 15.61 -3.29
C VAL A 159 4.42 16.02 -3.88
N GLU A 160 4.89 17.22 -3.61
CA GLU A 160 6.19 17.74 -4.06
C GLU A 160 7.35 16.90 -3.51
N LYS A 161 7.28 16.54 -2.22
CA LYS A 161 8.29 15.68 -1.59
C LYS A 161 8.21 14.22 -2.06
N ARG A 162 7.03 13.77 -2.42
CA ARG A 162 6.85 12.45 -3.05
C ARG A 162 7.44 12.43 -4.46
N ALA A 163 7.23 13.51 -5.25
CA ALA A 163 7.78 13.68 -6.59
C ALA A 163 9.32 13.71 -6.54
N GLU A 164 9.92 14.55 -5.69
CA GLU A 164 11.37 14.57 -5.49
C GLU A 164 11.92 13.17 -5.18
N ALA A 165 11.34 12.49 -4.20
CA ALA A 165 11.80 11.17 -3.79
C ALA A 165 11.63 10.11 -4.89
N ALA A 166 10.57 10.20 -5.69
CA ALA A 166 10.32 9.29 -6.80
C ALA A 166 11.30 9.51 -7.96
N VAL A 167 11.57 10.78 -8.35
CA VAL A 167 12.56 11.11 -9.38
C VAL A 167 13.95 10.60 -8.98
N ILE A 168 14.38 10.90 -7.76
CA ILE A 168 15.70 10.44 -7.28
C ILE A 168 15.77 8.91 -7.19
N ALA A 169 14.67 8.25 -6.84
CA ALA A 169 14.60 6.79 -6.84
C ALA A 169 14.66 6.22 -8.26
N TRP A 170 13.89 6.77 -9.19
CA TRP A 170 13.86 6.39 -10.60
C TRP A 170 15.24 6.58 -11.24
N MET A 171 15.86 7.76 -11.11
CA MET A 171 17.19 8.03 -11.61
C MET A 171 18.22 7.04 -11.09
N ARG A 172 18.19 6.70 -9.80
CA ARG A 172 19.12 5.73 -9.22
C ARG A 172 19.07 4.38 -9.95
N HIS A 173 17.89 3.94 -10.35
CA HIS A 173 17.71 2.67 -11.06
C HIS A 173 18.05 2.78 -12.55
N GLN A 174 17.66 3.90 -13.18
CA GLN A 174 17.77 4.06 -14.63
C GLN A 174 19.12 4.63 -15.09
N THR A 175 19.75 5.49 -14.29
CA THR A 175 20.97 6.19 -14.69
C THR A 175 22.25 5.68 -14.02
N THR A 176 22.14 4.69 -13.13
CA THR A 176 23.28 4.16 -12.39
C THR A 176 23.31 2.63 -12.40
N ALA A 177 24.42 2.04 -11.96
CA ALA A 177 24.56 0.58 -11.84
C ALA A 177 23.95 0.04 -10.52
N TYR A 178 23.08 0.78 -9.84
CA TYR A 178 22.61 0.43 -8.49
C TYR A 178 22.05 -1.00 -8.37
N ASP A 179 21.30 -1.46 -9.35
CA ASP A 179 20.68 -2.78 -9.32
C ASP A 179 21.70 -3.94 -9.48
N LYS A 180 22.89 -3.63 -10.02
CA LYS A 180 23.98 -4.56 -10.22
C LYS A 180 25.07 -4.43 -9.15
N MET A 181 24.96 -3.41 -8.25
CA MET A 181 25.97 -3.16 -7.22
C MET A 181 25.95 -4.22 -6.13
N HIS A 182 27.11 -4.77 -5.82
CA HIS A 182 27.29 -5.55 -4.61
C HIS A 182 27.48 -4.61 -3.42
N ILE A 183 26.43 -4.46 -2.59
CA ILE A 183 26.47 -3.61 -1.39
C ILE A 183 26.64 -4.52 -0.17
N ALA A 184 27.69 -4.30 0.60
CA ALA A 184 27.97 -5.05 1.81
C ALA A 184 26.77 -5.04 2.78
N ARG A 185 26.49 -6.17 3.45
CA ARG A 185 25.40 -6.31 4.43
C ARG A 185 25.74 -5.69 5.79
N ILE A 186 26.36 -4.52 5.76
CA ILE A 186 26.71 -3.74 6.95
C ILE A 186 25.59 -2.74 7.22
N ARG A 187 25.26 -2.55 8.51
CA ARG A 187 24.20 -1.62 8.91
C ARG A 187 24.52 -0.19 8.45
N GLY A 188 23.63 0.39 7.67
CA GLY A 188 23.78 1.76 7.15
C GLY A 188 24.38 1.86 5.76
N GLU A 189 25.12 0.86 5.28
CA GLU A 189 25.84 0.92 4.00
C GLU A 189 24.92 1.18 2.80
N ARG A 190 23.81 0.48 2.69
CA ARG A 190 22.81 0.77 1.66
C ARG A 190 22.27 2.20 1.71
N ARG A 191 22.19 2.80 2.89
CA ARG A 191 21.76 4.19 3.06
C ARG A 191 22.82 5.15 2.52
N ASN A 192 24.10 4.87 2.77
CA ASN A 192 25.21 5.69 2.30
C ASN A 192 25.28 5.67 0.77
N VAL A 193 25.30 4.48 0.16
CA VAL A 193 25.27 4.32 -1.30
C VAL A 193 24.10 5.08 -1.93
N ARG A 194 22.89 4.95 -1.39
CA ARG A 194 21.71 5.68 -1.91
C ARG A 194 21.88 7.19 -1.77
N ARG A 195 22.54 7.70 -0.75
CA ARG A 195 22.79 9.14 -0.55
C ARG A 195 23.79 9.66 -1.58
N GLU A 196 24.86 8.92 -1.83
CA GLU A 196 25.86 9.26 -2.85
C GLU A 196 25.23 9.31 -4.25
N LEU A 197 24.47 8.27 -4.63
CA LEU A 197 23.76 8.23 -5.90
C LEU A 197 22.70 9.34 -6.03
N ALA A 198 22.04 9.71 -4.93
CA ALA A 198 21.12 10.84 -4.92
C ALA A 198 21.85 12.18 -5.15
N THR A 199 23.07 12.34 -4.63
CA THR A 199 23.90 13.52 -4.90
C THR A 199 24.29 13.58 -6.38
N GLN A 200 24.74 12.47 -6.96
CA GLN A 200 25.06 12.38 -8.39
C GLN A 200 23.82 12.72 -9.26
N SER A 201 22.66 12.19 -8.90
CA SER A 201 21.40 12.50 -9.59
C SER A 201 21.09 14.00 -9.56
N ARG A 202 21.20 14.65 -8.40
CA ARG A 202 20.97 16.10 -8.28
C ARG A 202 21.98 16.92 -9.09
N THR A 203 23.27 16.56 -9.08
CA THR A 203 24.28 17.21 -9.90
C THR A 203 23.96 17.11 -11.39
N LEU A 204 23.45 15.96 -11.83
CA LEU A 204 23.03 15.78 -13.22
C LEU A 204 21.81 16.65 -13.56
N LEU A 205 20.81 16.73 -12.68
CA LEU A 205 19.63 17.57 -12.86
C LEU A 205 19.98 19.08 -12.94
N GLU A 206 20.98 19.55 -12.18
CA GLU A 206 21.43 20.96 -12.22
C GLU A 206 21.90 21.38 -13.62
N LYS A 207 22.55 20.50 -14.38
CA LYS A 207 22.93 20.81 -15.76
C LYS A 207 21.72 21.15 -16.64
N TYR A 208 20.65 20.37 -16.51
CA TYR A 208 19.41 20.59 -17.26
C TYR A 208 18.65 21.84 -16.79
N ARG A 209 18.70 22.12 -15.49
CA ARG A 209 18.13 23.35 -14.90
C ARG A 209 18.82 24.61 -15.39
N ASN A 210 20.15 24.55 -15.53
CA ASN A 210 20.97 25.64 -16.01
C ASN A 210 20.95 25.79 -17.54
N GLY A 211 20.29 24.88 -18.27
CA GLY A 211 20.31 24.89 -19.73
C GLY A 211 21.69 24.60 -20.35
N GLU A 212 22.56 23.90 -19.59
CA GLU A 212 23.87 23.50 -20.08
C GLU A 212 23.74 22.53 -21.27
N PRO A 213 24.56 22.65 -22.32
CA PRO A 213 24.53 21.70 -23.41
C PRO A 213 24.95 20.32 -22.93
N VAL A 214 24.06 19.35 -23.14
CA VAL A 214 24.27 17.93 -22.74
C VAL A 214 24.27 17.07 -24.00
N ASP A 215 25.30 16.26 -24.19
CA ASP A 215 25.36 15.29 -25.29
C ASP A 215 24.42 14.11 -25.00
N PRO A 216 23.37 13.89 -25.81
CA PRO A 216 22.41 12.80 -25.61
C PRO A 216 23.02 11.40 -25.71
N GLU A 217 24.12 11.25 -26.44
CA GLU A 217 24.77 9.95 -26.66
C GLU A 217 25.64 9.51 -25.47
N THR A 218 26.05 10.44 -24.64
CA THR A 218 26.87 10.13 -23.45
C THR A 218 26.12 10.28 -22.14
N CYS A 219 25.06 11.10 -22.10
CA CYS A 219 24.31 11.37 -20.89
C CYS A 219 23.47 10.17 -20.42
N PRO A 220 23.64 9.71 -19.17
CA PRO A 220 22.85 8.60 -18.65
C PRO A 220 21.36 8.88 -18.57
N LEU A 221 20.94 10.13 -18.34
CA LEU A 221 19.54 10.51 -18.24
C LEU A 221 18.86 10.50 -19.63
N ALA A 222 19.51 11.02 -20.65
CA ALA A 222 19.00 10.95 -22.02
C ALA A 222 18.91 9.50 -22.54
N LYS A 223 19.84 8.64 -22.13
CA LYS A 223 19.80 7.21 -22.48
C LYS A 223 18.68 6.45 -21.78
N ALA A 224 18.27 6.86 -20.60
CA ALA A 224 17.22 6.22 -19.82
C ALA A 224 15.81 6.42 -20.41
N LEU A 225 15.66 7.36 -21.37
CA LEU A 225 14.39 7.65 -22.07
C LEU A 225 14.32 7.01 -23.47
N LYS A 226 15.39 6.38 -23.95
CA LYS A 226 15.43 5.62 -25.21
C LYS A 226 14.97 4.18 -24.96
#